data_410c97bfdf6257f2443bdf18c5f00f63
#
_entry.id   410c97bfdf6257f2443bdf18c5f00f63
#
_cell.length_a   1.000
_cell.length_b   1.000
_cell.length_c   1.000
_cell.angle_alpha   90.00
_cell.angle_beta   90.00
_cell.angle_gamma   90.00
#
_symmetry.space_group_name_H-M   'P 1'
#
loop_
_entity.id
_entity.type
_entity.pdbx_description
1 polymer ?
#
loop_
_entity_poly.entity_id
_entity_poly.type
_entity_poly.pdbx_seq_one_letter_code
_entity_poly.pdbx_strand_id
1 'polypeptide(L)'
;MFIKDWKKDVFTIPNLISMIRLVLIPVYIYIYLNATQTRDYYIAGGILVVSCLTDMIDGQIARKFHMTSTLGKLLDPIADKLTQLALIVCLSIQYPLLRVSLLLLLCKELFQAIAASIMFRRGKALPGAILPGKICTTVLFVSFIVMVLIPEMDLWIANTIATVDAIFLAYAFISYIFAFFGKNSKVEDFEG
;
A
#
# COMPACT_ATOMS: atom_id res chain seq x y z
N MET A 1 -27.36 -1.92 0.12
CA MET A 1 -27.60 -3.03 1.05
C MET A 1 -26.96 -2.62 2.38
N PHE A 2 -27.76 -2.07 3.29
CA PHE A 2 -27.26 -1.46 4.53
C PHE A 2 -26.88 -2.53 5.56
N ILE A 3 -25.80 -2.30 6.28
CA ILE A 3 -25.19 -3.16 7.29
C ILE A 3 -26.24 -3.48 8.36
N LYS A 4 -26.73 -4.72 8.39
CA LYS A 4 -27.82 -5.17 9.27
C LYS A 4 -27.38 -5.33 10.73
N ASP A 5 -26.05 -5.49 10.98
CA ASP A 5 -25.47 -5.61 12.34
C ASP A 5 -24.05 -4.98 12.37
N TRP A 6 -24.00 -3.64 12.26
CA TRP A 6 -22.73 -2.90 12.19
C TRP A 6 -21.78 -3.18 13.38
N LYS A 7 -22.31 -3.49 14.58
CA LYS A 7 -21.47 -3.86 15.73
C LYS A 7 -20.75 -5.19 15.56
N LYS A 8 -21.35 -6.18 14.92
CA LYS A 8 -20.72 -7.47 14.62
C LYS A 8 -19.74 -7.36 13.46
N ASP A 9 -19.98 -6.45 12.53
CA ASP A 9 -19.09 -6.21 11.38
C ASP A 9 -17.87 -5.37 11.76
N VAL A 10 -17.97 -4.48 12.76
CA VAL A 10 -16.86 -3.61 13.20
C VAL A 10 -15.87 -4.36 14.09
N PHE A 11 -16.34 -5.17 15.03
CA PHE A 11 -15.50 -5.85 16.03
C PHE A 11 -15.12 -7.28 15.61
N THR A 12 -14.64 -7.46 14.38
CA THR A 12 -14.01 -8.72 13.98
C THR A 12 -12.50 -8.65 14.26
N ILE A 13 -11.90 -9.81 14.55
CA ILE A 13 -10.45 -9.91 14.83
C ILE A 13 -9.62 -9.26 13.69
N PRO A 14 -9.90 -9.53 12.39
CA PRO A 14 -9.19 -8.87 11.32
C PRO A 14 -9.31 -7.35 11.34
N ASN A 15 -10.51 -6.80 11.56
CA ASN A 15 -10.69 -5.35 11.61
C ASN A 15 -9.91 -4.69 12.76
N LEU A 16 -9.86 -5.35 13.92
CA LEU A 16 -9.08 -4.85 15.05
C LEU A 16 -7.60 -4.77 14.71
N ILE A 17 -7.09 -5.78 14.01
CA ILE A 17 -5.69 -5.84 13.59
C ILE A 17 -5.40 -4.76 12.55
N SER A 18 -6.26 -4.55 11.55
CA SER A 18 -6.14 -3.44 10.59
C SER A 18 -6.18 -2.07 11.27
N MET A 19 -7.00 -1.91 12.33
CA MET A 19 -7.02 -0.68 13.14
C MET A 19 -5.72 -0.47 13.91
N ILE A 20 -5.16 -1.52 14.50
CA ILE A 20 -3.86 -1.46 15.18
C ILE A 20 -2.78 -0.99 14.19
N ARG A 21 -2.79 -1.51 12.96
CA ARG A 21 -1.85 -1.08 11.92
C ARG A 21 -2.00 0.41 11.60
N LEU A 22 -3.22 0.92 11.49
CA LEU A 22 -3.45 2.36 11.28
C LEU A 22 -2.89 3.23 12.42
N VAL A 23 -2.90 2.71 13.64
CA VAL A 23 -2.26 3.40 14.80
C VAL A 23 -0.75 3.26 14.77
N LEU A 24 -0.20 2.14 14.30
CA LEU A 24 1.24 1.94 14.20
C LEU A 24 1.91 2.84 13.15
N ILE A 25 1.18 3.27 12.10
CA ILE A 25 1.71 4.19 11.08
C ILE A 25 2.20 5.52 11.69
N PRO A 26 1.39 6.29 12.43
CA PRO A 26 1.86 7.53 13.04
C PRO A 26 2.95 7.29 14.11
N VAL A 27 2.94 6.16 14.81
CA VAL A 27 4.00 5.80 15.75
C VAL A 27 5.31 5.57 15.00
N TYR A 28 5.29 4.83 13.88
CA TYR A 28 6.43 4.65 13.01
C TYR A 28 6.99 5.98 12.51
N ILE A 29 6.12 6.85 11.96
CA ILE A 29 6.51 8.17 11.46
C ILE A 29 7.17 8.98 12.56
N TYR A 30 6.58 9.01 13.75
CA TYR A 30 7.10 9.77 14.89
C TYR A 30 8.51 9.28 15.28
N ILE A 31 8.71 7.98 15.44
CA ILE A 31 10.01 7.41 15.81
C ILE A 31 11.03 7.66 14.70
N TYR A 32 10.66 7.45 13.44
CA TYR A 32 11.56 7.63 12.30
C TYR A 32 12.03 9.09 12.16
N LEU A 33 11.12 10.06 12.29
CA LEU A 33 11.45 11.49 12.15
C LEU A 33 12.25 12.04 13.33
N ASN A 34 12.12 11.46 14.51
CA ASN A 34 12.88 11.84 15.71
C ASN A 34 14.11 10.96 15.94
N ALA A 35 14.42 10.06 15.01
CA ALA A 35 15.56 9.16 15.10
C ALA A 35 16.87 9.98 15.09
N THR A 36 17.68 9.79 16.12
CA THR A 36 19.01 10.44 16.28
C THR A 36 20.15 9.43 16.28
N GLN A 37 19.83 8.16 16.54
CA GLN A 37 20.77 7.05 16.59
C GLN A 37 20.32 5.93 15.65
N THR A 38 21.25 5.14 15.16
CA THR A 38 20.98 3.95 14.34
C THR A 38 19.99 2.99 15.01
N ARG A 39 20.00 2.91 16.35
CA ARG A 39 19.06 2.13 17.13
C ARG A 39 17.60 2.55 16.91
N ASP A 40 17.33 3.83 16.75
CA ASP A 40 15.98 4.35 16.59
C ASP A 40 15.38 3.90 15.25
N TYR A 41 16.20 3.84 14.21
CA TYR A 41 15.79 3.29 12.90
C TYR A 41 15.49 1.79 12.97
N TYR A 42 16.24 1.01 13.75
CA TYR A 42 15.93 -0.40 13.97
C TYR A 42 14.62 -0.59 14.75
N ILE A 43 14.32 0.31 15.70
CA ILE A 43 13.02 0.28 16.41
C ILE A 43 11.88 0.58 15.43
N ALA A 44 12.03 1.61 14.60
CA ALA A 44 11.06 1.94 13.55
C ALA A 44 10.87 0.77 12.58
N GLY A 45 11.97 0.16 12.12
CA GLY A 45 11.94 -1.03 11.26
C GLY A 45 11.25 -2.22 11.92
N GLY A 46 11.50 -2.45 13.21
CA GLY A 46 10.83 -3.49 13.99
C GLY A 46 9.31 -3.31 14.05
N ILE A 47 8.85 -2.08 14.28
CA ILE A 47 7.41 -1.74 14.26
C ILE A 47 6.80 -2.05 12.88
N LEU A 48 7.52 -1.70 11.81
CA LEU A 48 7.08 -1.99 10.45
C LEU A 48 6.96 -3.50 10.18
N VAL A 49 7.99 -4.27 10.56
CA VAL A 49 7.99 -5.73 10.39
C VAL A 49 6.83 -6.35 11.18
N VAL A 50 6.61 -5.93 12.42
CA VAL A 50 5.46 -6.38 13.23
C VAL A 50 4.15 -6.02 12.53
N SER A 51 4.02 -4.81 12.00
CA SER A 51 2.84 -4.37 11.25
C SER A 51 2.58 -5.26 10.03
N CYS A 52 3.62 -5.55 9.24
CA CYS A 52 3.51 -6.42 8.04
C CYS A 52 3.17 -7.88 8.41
N LEU A 53 3.80 -8.43 9.47
CA LEU A 53 3.50 -9.78 9.93
C LEU A 53 2.05 -9.90 10.43
N THR A 54 1.59 -8.88 11.14
CA THR A 54 0.21 -8.82 11.63
C THR A 54 -0.78 -8.86 10.47
N ASP A 55 -0.53 -8.14 9.38
CA ASP A 55 -1.32 -8.15 8.15
C ASP A 55 -1.38 -9.54 7.47
N MET A 56 -0.24 -10.22 7.42
CA MET A 56 -0.21 -11.58 6.85
C MET A 56 -1.04 -12.56 7.69
N ILE A 57 -1.03 -12.40 9.00
CA ILE A 57 -1.75 -13.28 9.93
C ILE A 57 -3.25 -13.01 9.87
N ASP A 58 -3.69 -11.75 9.90
CA ASP A 58 -5.11 -11.41 9.87
C ASP A 58 -5.78 -11.80 8.55
N GLY A 59 -5.10 -11.59 7.42
CA GLY A 59 -5.57 -12.03 6.12
C GLY A 59 -5.72 -13.55 6.00
N GLN A 60 -4.87 -14.33 6.67
CA GLN A 60 -5.00 -15.80 6.73
C GLN A 60 -6.15 -16.21 7.66
N ILE A 61 -6.27 -15.58 8.83
CA ILE A 61 -7.36 -15.81 9.80
C ILE A 61 -8.70 -15.50 9.16
N ALA A 62 -8.84 -14.33 8.54
CA ALA A 62 -10.07 -13.90 7.87
C ALA A 62 -10.55 -14.90 6.82
N ARG A 63 -9.62 -15.43 6.01
CA ARG A 63 -9.93 -16.45 4.99
C ARG A 63 -10.28 -17.80 5.59
N LYS A 64 -9.53 -18.25 6.60
CA LYS A 64 -9.72 -19.59 7.22
C LYS A 64 -11.02 -19.68 8.03
N PHE A 65 -11.41 -18.60 8.68
CA PHE A 65 -12.58 -18.56 9.55
C PHE A 65 -13.81 -17.90 8.91
N HIS A 66 -13.75 -17.56 7.62
CA HIS A 66 -14.83 -16.85 6.89
C HIS A 66 -15.31 -15.57 7.60
N MET A 67 -14.41 -14.90 8.34
CA MET A 67 -14.68 -13.67 9.10
C MET A 67 -14.42 -12.41 8.26
N THR A 68 -14.77 -12.44 6.97
CA THR A 68 -14.60 -11.27 6.09
C THR A 68 -15.71 -10.27 6.33
N SER A 69 -15.40 -9.14 6.95
CA SER A 69 -16.35 -8.03 7.11
C SER A 69 -16.32 -7.09 5.90
N THR A 70 -17.41 -6.38 5.65
CA THR A 70 -17.46 -5.35 4.60
C THR A 70 -16.50 -4.19 4.92
N LEU A 71 -16.38 -3.86 6.21
CA LEU A 71 -15.47 -2.83 6.71
C LEU A 71 -13.99 -3.24 6.55
N GLY A 72 -13.63 -4.50 6.87
CA GLY A 72 -12.26 -5.00 6.70
C GLY A 72 -11.80 -4.94 5.26
N LYS A 73 -12.64 -5.39 4.33
CA LYS A 73 -12.35 -5.30 2.89
C LYS A 73 -12.03 -3.89 2.39
N LEU A 74 -12.48 -2.86 3.09
CA LEU A 74 -12.19 -1.46 2.78
C LEU A 74 -10.99 -0.94 3.56
N LEU A 75 -10.86 -1.32 4.85
CA LEU A 75 -9.77 -0.86 5.72
C LEU A 75 -8.41 -1.41 5.30
N ASP A 76 -8.34 -2.68 4.89
CA ASP A 76 -7.08 -3.33 4.51
C ASP A 76 -6.37 -2.59 3.35
N PRO A 77 -7.02 -2.34 2.18
CA PRO A 77 -6.37 -1.59 1.12
C PRO A 77 -5.98 -0.16 1.49
N ILE A 78 -6.75 0.48 2.40
CA ILE A 78 -6.44 1.83 2.87
C ILE A 78 -5.21 1.78 3.78
N ALA A 79 -5.15 0.85 4.73
CA ALA A 79 -4.02 0.70 5.63
C ALA A 79 -2.72 0.38 4.86
N ASP A 80 -2.79 -0.51 3.86
CA ASP A 80 -1.64 -0.84 3.01
C ASP A 80 -1.10 0.37 2.26
N LYS A 81 -1.98 1.15 1.63
CA LYS A 81 -1.59 2.37 0.90
C LYS A 81 -1.03 3.43 1.83
N LEU A 82 -1.60 3.62 3.02
CA LEU A 82 -1.10 4.56 4.01
C LEU A 82 0.26 4.12 4.55
N THR A 83 0.46 2.83 4.80
CA THR A 83 1.77 2.28 5.21
C THR A 83 2.82 2.54 4.13
N GLN A 84 2.51 2.23 2.87
CA GLN A 84 3.42 2.45 1.76
C GLN A 84 3.76 3.93 1.58
N LEU A 85 2.77 4.81 1.71
CA LEU A 85 2.96 6.27 1.63
C LEU A 85 3.83 6.79 2.78
N ALA A 86 3.57 6.34 4.00
CA ALA A 86 4.35 6.71 5.17
C ALA A 86 5.83 6.32 5.01
N LEU A 87 6.09 5.10 4.52
CA LEU A 87 7.43 4.59 4.26
C LEU A 87 8.18 5.45 3.24
N ILE A 88 7.60 5.67 2.07
CA ILE A 88 8.28 6.43 1.02
C ILE A 88 8.49 7.89 1.40
N VAL A 89 7.56 8.49 2.15
CA VAL A 89 7.72 9.86 2.67
C VAL A 89 8.89 9.93 3.64
N CYS A 90 8.96 9.06 4.65
CA CYS A 90 10.04 9.00 5.61
C CYS A 90 11.39 8.75 4.92
N LEU A 91 11.48 7.73 4.06
CA LEU A 91 12.70 7.40 3.33
C LEU A 91 13.14 8.50 2.35
N SER A 92 12.21 9.26 1.77
CA SER A 92 12.52 10.36 0.85
C SER A 92 13.20 11.56 1.51
N ILE A 93 13.14 11.64 2.84
CA ILE A 93 13.87 12.63 3.63
C ILE A 93 15.36 12.27 3.66
N GLN A 94 15.66 10.99 3.90
CA GLN A 94 17.02 10.47 3.97
C GLN A 94 17.64 10.24 2.58
N TYR A 95 16.83 9.77 1.62
CA TYR A 95 17.26 9.44 0.25
C TYR A 95 16.48 10.29 -0.78
N PRO A 96 17.02 11.45 -1.20
CA PRO A 96 16.28 12.42 -2.02
C PRO A 96 15.76 11.88 -3.37
N LEU A 97 16.44 10.89 -3.96
CA LEU A 97 16.02 10.31 -5.24
C LEU A 97 14.65 9.59 -5.13
N LEU A 98 14.30 9.07 -3.95
CA LEU A 98 12.98 8.48 -3.71
C LEU A 98 11.81 9.48 -3.85
N ARG A 99 12.08 10.78 -3.86
CA ARG A 99 11.05 11.80 -4.17
C ARG A 99 10.46 11.62 -5.57
N VAL A 100 11.26 11.12 -6.51
CA VAL A 100 10.75 10.79 -7.87
C VAL A 100 9.77 9.62 -7.78
N SER A 101 10.13 8.56 -7.05
CA SER A 101 9.25 7.41 -6.81
C SER A 101 7.99 7.81 -6.03
N LEU A 102 8.10 8.71 -5.06
CA LEU A 102 6.96 9.28 -4.33
C LEU A 102 6.00 10.01 -5.29
N LEU A 103 6.52 10.86 -6.16
CA LEU A 103 5.70 11.58 -7.13
C LEU A 103 4.99 10.62 -8.09
N LEU A 104 5.70 9.63 -8.63
CA LEU A 104 5.13 8.60 -9.51
C LEU A 104 4.06 7.77 -8.80
N LEU A 105 4.29 7.41 -7.54
CA LEU A 105 3.32 6.70 -6.71
C LEU A 105 2.04 7.52 -6.54
N LEU A 106 2.17 8.79 -6.16
CA LEU A 106 1.02 9.69 -5.99
C LEU A 106 0.25 9.88 -7.29
N CYS A 107 0.93 10.10 -8.42
CA CYS A 107 0.31 10.22 -9.73
C CYS A 107 -0.45 8.95 -10.12
N LYS A 108 0.15 7.78 -9.89
CA LYS A 108 -0.49 6.49 -10.17
C LYS A 108 -1.74 6.27 -9.30
N GLU A 109 -1.64 6.49 -7.99
CA GLU A 109 -2.77 6.32 -7.07
C GLU A 109 -3.91 7.30 -7.38
N LEU A 110 -3.59 8.56 -7.65
CA LEU A 110 -4.57 9.57 -8.03
C LEU A 110 -5.27 9.21 -9.34
N PHE A 111 -4.51 8.77 -10.35
CA PHE A 111 -5.08 8.30 -11.62
C PHE A 111 -6.03 7.12 -11.39
N GLN A 112 -5.61 6.12 -10.60
CA GLN A 112 -6.46 4.97 -10.30
C GLN A 112 -7.74 5.37 -9.55
N ALA A 113 -7.66 6.29 -8.59
CA ALA A 113 -8.83 6.78 -7.86
C ALA A 113 -9.82 7.53 -8.77
N ILE A 114 -9.31 8.38 -9.67
CA ILE A 114 -10.13 9.09 -10.66
C ILE A 114 -10.77 8.10 -11.65
N ALA A 115 -9.97 7.18 -12.18
CA ALA A 115 -10.44 6.14 -13.10
C ALA A 115 -11.53 5.27 -12.46
N ALA A 116 -11.32 4.85 -11.20
CA ALA A 116 -12.30 4.12 -10.41
C ALA A 116 -13.63 4.89 -10.28
N SER A 117 -13.53 6.16 -9.92
CA SER A 117 -14.70 7.01 -9.73
C SER A 117 -15.51 7.21 -11.03
N ILE A 118 -14.82 7.38 -12.15
CA ILE A 118 -15.47 7.53 -13.46
C ILE A 118 -16.15 6.22 -13.87
N MET A 119 -15.49 5.08 -13.70
CA MET A 119 -16.06 3.78 -14.04
C MET A 119 -17.26 3.45 -13.16
N PHE A 120 -17.16 3.66 -11.86
CA PHE A 120 -18.27 3.45 -10.93
C PHE A 120 -19.51 4.27 -11.33
N ARG A 121 -19.32 5.56 -11.70
CA ARG A 121 -20.42 6.41 -12.18
C ARG A 121 -21.03 5.91 -13.50
N ARG A 122 -20.27 5.16 -14.30
CA ARG A 122 -20.73 4.57 -15.55
C ARG A 122 -21.33 3.16 -15.39
N GLY A 123 -21.48 2.67 -14.16
CA GLY A 123 -21.99 1.32 -13.87
C GLY A 123 -21.05 0.19 -14.29
N LYS A 124 -19.74 0.51 -14.48
CA LYS A 124 -18.74 -0.45 -14.93
C LYS A 124 -17.78 -0.79 -13.79
N ALA A 125 -17.49 -2.10 -13.64
CA ALA A 125 -16.47 -2.52 -12.68
C ALA A 125 -15.06 -2.20 -13.22
N LEU A 126 -14.18 -1.75 -12.34
CA LEU A 126 -12.76 -1.66 -12.68
C LEU A 126 -12.19 -3.05 -12.86
N PRO A 127 -11.32 -3.24 -13.87
CA PRO A 127 -10.49 -4.44 -13.89
C PRO A 127 -9.72 -4.48 -12.58
N GLY A 128 -9.78 -5.61 -11.87
CA GLY A 128 -9.07 -5.81 -10.61
C GLY A 128 -7.58 -5.51 -10.72
N ALA A 129 -6.84 -5.65 -9.63
CA ALA A 129 -5.41 -5.37 -9.63
C ALA A 129 -4.70 -6.16 -10.75
N ILE A 130 -4.18 -5.44 -11.76
CA ILE A 130 -3.44 -6.03 -12.88
C ILE A 130 -2.08 -6.55 -12.41
N LEU A 131 -1.56 -7.60 -13.08
CA LEU A 131 -0.27 -8.23 -12.73
C LEU A 131 0.88 -7.22 -12.56
N PRO A 132 1.11 -6.25 -13.47
CA PRO A 132 2.14 -5.23 -13.29
C PRO A 132 2.01 -4.43 -11.99
N GLY A 133 0.77 -4.11 -11.60
CA GLY A 133 0.51 -3.40 -10.34
C GLY A 133 0.88 -4.23 -9.11
N LYS A 134 0.54 -5.52 -9.10
CA LYS A 134 0.90 -6.44 -7.99
C LYS A 134 2.41 -6.59 -7.84
N ILE A 135 3.11 -6.81 -8.94
CA ILE A 135 4.58 -6.93 -8.94
C ILE A 135 5.21 -5.64 -8.45
N CYS A 136 4.78 -4.49 -8.97
CA CYS A 136 5.27 -3.18 -8.55
C CYS A 136 5.10 -2.98 -7.03
N THR A 137 3.91 -3.23 -6.48
CA THR A 137 3.65 -3.08 -5.05
C THR A 137 4.55 -3.98 -4.21
N THR A 138 4.76 -5.23 -4.63
CA THR A 138 5.65 -6.16 -3.93
C THR A 138 7.10 -5.67 -3.96
N VAL A 139 7.61 -5.23 -5.13
CA VAL A 139 8.98 -4.72 -5.27
C VAL A 139 9.17 -3.51 -4.36
N LEU A 140 8.28 -2.52 -4.41
CA LEU A 140 8.34 -1.33 -3.56
C LEU A 140 8.35 -1.68 -2.06
N PHE A 141 7.48 -2.61 -1.64
CA PHE A 141 7.40 -3.01 -0.24
C PHE A 141 8.71 -3.63 0.24
N VAL A 142 9.28 -4.55 -0.56
CA VAL A 142 10.57 -5.18 -0.26
C VAL A 142 11.69 -4.15 -0.24
N SER A 143 11.75 -3.26 -1.23
CA SER A 143 12.74 -2.17 -1.30
C SER A 143 12.69 -1.29 -0.05
N PHE A 144 11.51 -0.86 0.35
CA PHE A 144 11.35 0.04 1.51
C PHE A 144 11.69 -0.66 2.82
N ILE A 145 11.33 -1.94 3.00
CA ILE A 145 11.72 -2.72 4.18
C ILE A 145 13.24 -2.82 4.25
N VAL A 146 13.91 -3.15 3.15
CA VAL A 146 15.38 -3.25 3.09
C VAL A 146 16.03 -1.92 3.46
N MET A 147 15.53 -0.80 2.90
CA MET A 147 16.08 0.53 3.18
C MET A 147 15.86 0.98 4.63
N VAL A 148 14.75 0.59 5.27
CA VAL A 148 14.51 0.89 6.70
C VAL A 148 15.39 0.03 7.61
N LEU A 149 15.61 -1.24 7.24
CA LEU A 149 16.44 -2.16 8.02
C LEU A 149 17.95 -1.91 7.88
N ILE A 150 18.38 -1.17 6.85
CA ILE A 150 19.75 -0.78 6.61
C ILE A 150 19.84 0.76 6.58
N PRO A 151 19.73 1.45 7.73
CA PRO A 151 19.64 2.90 7.78
C PRO A 151 20.92 3.63 7.33
N GLU A 152 22.08 2.96 7.39
CA GLU A 152 23.38 3.48 6.93
C GLU A 152 23.77 2.94 5.56
N MET A 153 22.79 2.79 4.67
CA MET A 153 23.03 2.29 3.32
C MET A 153 23.81 3.31 2.48
N ASP A 154 24.81 2.83 1.74
CA ASP A 154 25.55 3.65 0.79
C ASP A 154 24.61 4.33 -0.22
N LEU A 155 24.82 5.62 -0.48
CA LEU A 155 23.97 6.40 -1.39
C LEU A 155 23.85 5.81 -2.79
N TRP A 156 24.91 5.16 -3.30
CA TRP A 156 24.84 4.54 -4.62
C TRP A 156 23.88 3.34 -4.64
N ILE A 157 23.83 2.54 -3.56
CA ILE A 157 22.89 1.41 -3.42
C ILE A 157 21.47 1.95 -3.30
N ALA A 158 21.26 2.92 -2.40
CA ALA A 158 19.95 3.56 -2.20
C ALA A 158 19.41 4.18 -3.50
N ASN A 159 20.27 4.86 -4.26
CA ASN A 159 19.91 5.45 -5.55
C ASN A 159 19.59 4.38 -6.62
N THR A 160 20.29 3.25 -6.60
CA THR A 160 19.99 2.12 -7.49
C THR A 160 18.61 1.54 -7.18
N ILE A 161 18.31 1.30 -5.90
CA ILE A 161 16.99 0.84 -5.44
C ILE A 161 15.91 1.84 -5.86
N ALA A 162 16.10 3.13 -5.57
CA ALA A 162 15.14 4.18 -5.94
C ALA A 162 14.89 4.26 -7.44
N THR A 163 15.92 4.03 -8.26
CA THR A 163 15.79 4.01 -9.73
C THR A 163 14.99 2.80 -10.19
N VAL A 164 15.24 1.62 -9.62
CA VAL A 164 14.47 0.40 -9.90
C VAL A 164 13.00 0.62 -9.52
N ASP A 165 12.74 1.15 -8.34
CA ASP A 165 11.38 1.46 -7.87
C ASP A 165 10.66 2.43 -8.82
N ALA A 166 11.35 3.48 -9.28
CA ALA A 166 10.78 4.45 -10.23
C ALA A 166 10.45 3.79 -11.59
N ILE A 167 11.29 2.88 -12.10
CA ILE A 167 11.04 2.13 -13.32
C ILE A 167 9.80 1.24 -13.18
N PHE A 168 9.69 0.48 -12.07
CA PHE A 168 8.53 -0.37 -11.82
C PHE A 168 7.24 0.44 -11.66
N LEU A 169 7.31 1.60 -10.99
CA LEU A 169 6.18 2.51 -10.84
C LEU A 169 5.73 3.09 -12.19
N ALA A 170 6.66 3.54 -13.01
CA ALA A 170 6.37 4.06 -14.35
C ALA A 170 5.75 2.97 -15.23
N TYR A 171 6.31 1.76 -15.22
CA TYR A 171 5.77 0.63 -15.96
C TYR A 171 4.35 0.25 -15.51
N ALA A 172 4.12 0.17 -14.19
CA ALA A 172 2.80 -0.11 -13.65
C ALA A 172 1.82 1.01 -14.01
N PHE A 173 2.21 2.27 -13.89
CA PHE A 173 1.35 3.42 -14.23
C PHE A 173 0.94 3.39 -15.70
N ILE A 174 1.88 3.22 -16.61
CA ILE A 174 1.63 3.09 -18.05
C ILE A 174 0.68 1.91 -18.32
N SER A 175 0.91 0.77 -17.67
CA SER A 175 0.05 -0.41 -17.81
C SER A 175 -1.39 -0.14 -17.37
N TYR A 176 -1.60 0.64 -16.30
CA TYR A 176 -2.94 1.08 -15.88
C TYR A 176 -3.59 2.03 -16.86
N ILE A 177 -2.84 2.95 -17.47
CA ILE A 177 -3.35 3.84 -18.52
C ILE A 177 -3.84 3.01 -19.71
N PHE A 178 -3.04 2.05 -20.18
CA PHE A 178 -3.44 1.17 -21.27
C PHE A 178 -4.64 0.28 -20.91
N ALA A 179 -4.71 -0.21 -19.67
CA ALA A 179 -5.85 -1.00 -19.22
C ALA A 179 -7.14 -0.17 -19.15
N PHE A 180 -7.03 1.12 -18.85
CA PHE A 180 -8.18 2.02 -18.77
C PHE A 180 -8.65 2.53 -20.15
N PHE A 181 -7.71 2.90 -21.03
CA PHE A 181 -8.03 3.46 -22.36
C PHE A 181 -7.99 2.42 -23.47
N GLY A 182 -7.47 1.22 -23.23
CA GLY A 182 -7.33 0.15 -24.23
C GLY A 182 -8.69 -0.36 -24.72
N LYS A 183 -8.80 -0.59 -26.03
CA LYS A 183 -10.00 -1.10 -26.72
C LYS A 183 -10.47 -2.47 -26.23
N ASN A 184 -9.62 -3.22 -25.55
CA ASN A 184 -9.86 -4.55 -24.95
C ASN A 184 -10.04 -4.49 -23.43
N SER A 185 -10.53 -3.38 -22.86
CA SER A 185 -10.90 -3.39 -21.45
C SER A 185 -11.97 -4.48 -21.27
N LYS A 186 -11.59 -5.59 -20.61
CA LYS A 186 -12.54 -6.58 -20.09
C LYS A 186 -13.34 -5.91 -18.98
N VAL A 187 -14.28 -5.08 -19.40
CA VAL A 187 -15.22 -4.43 -18.50
C VAL A 187 -16.35 -5.42 -18.36
N GLU A 188 -16.41 -6.13 -17.24
CA GLU A 188 -17.58 -6.89 -16.86
C GLU A 188 -18.68 -5.88 -16.53
N ASP A 189 -19.74 -5.88 -17.33
CA ASP A 189 -20.95 -5.12 -17.00
C ASP A 189 -21.52 -5.75 -15.72
N PHE A 190 -21.93 -4.91 -14.76
CA PHE A 190 -22.73 -5.37 -13.64
C PHE A 190 -24.08 -5.82 -14.21
N GLU A 191 -24.24 -7.11 -14.47
CA GLU A 191 -25.56 -7.68 -14.59
C GLU A 191 -26.23 -7.59 -13.21
N GLY A 192 -27.38 -6.90 -13.21
CA GLY A 192 -28.15 -6.51 -12.03
C GLY A 192 -28.84 -7.65 -11.30
#